data_ac261524f3c106d15ead876f1d31fbf4
#
_entry.id   ac261524f3c106d15ead876f1d31fbf4
#
_cell.length_a   1.000
_cell.length_b   1.000
_cell.length_c   1.000
_cell.angle_alpha   90.00
_cell.angle_beta   90.00
_cell.angle_gamma   90.00
#
_symmetry.space_group_name_H-M   'P 1'
#
loop_
_entity.id
_entity.type
_entity.pdbx_description
1 polymer ?
#
loop_
_entity_poly.entity_id
_entity_poly.type
_entity_poly.pdbx_seq_one_letter_code
_entity_poly.pdbx_strand_id
1 'polypeptide(L)'
;VIHKKREKGGGDVVATYIKDLVAGRPVYGHPSESGGFRFRYGRSRVAGFSAVSIHPATMGITNGFLSHGTQLKIEKPTKGCIITSCDQIDGPIVKLKDGSVKKINDFEESKKIYSEVEEIIYLGDLLFPLGDIIDRGAKLPAPGYVEEWWGLELNEKLKITGENIANVLEKESGGTDLFFNISLDKAIQVSEKYSLPLYPKYIFYWKELSTELFNELMNWLKESIWRTDIQNESENTPGKLVLPWENQIREKYSKAKRALELAGIEHQIVLDNIVLDKDALPLLANFGILDTKNLKEKFENILEKNDKTLSNLENINSFSKYLIKDKSGSFIGTRMGRPEKAKLRKLTGSPNALFPISNQGGRFRSVQEAVSVGYI
;
A
#
# COMPACT_ATOMS: atom_id res chain seq x y z
N VAL A 1 12.23 -18.49 3.21
CA VAL A 1 12.74 -19.43 2.19
C VAL A 1 14.10 -19.00 1.65
N ILE A 2 14.42 -17.72 1.69
CA ILE A 2 15.68 -17.16 1.18
C ILE A 2 16.89 -17.50 2.11
N HIS A 3 16.67 -17.97 3.32
CA HIS A 3 17.72 -18.20 4.33
C HIS A 3 17.97 -19.65 4.73
N LYS A 4 17.69 -20.65 3.91
CA LYS A 4 18.24 -21.98 4.19
C LYS A 4 19.71 -22.04 3.76
N LYS A 5 20.61 -21.68 4.68
CA LYS A 5 22.02 -22.03 4.60
C LYS A 5 22.16 -23.55 4.38
N ARG A 6 22.72 -23.96 3.27
CA ARG A 6 23.37 -25.26 3.16
C ARG A 6 24.77 -25.11 3.74
N GLU A 7 24.96 -25.59 4.95
CA GLU A 7 26.30 -25.81 5.50
C GLU A 7 26.97 -26.93 4.72
N LYS A 8 27.94 -26.60 3.89
CA LYS A 8 29.04 -27.47 3.49
C LYS A 8 30.16 -26.63 2.90
N GLY A 9 31.28 -26.54 3.64
CA GLY A 9 32.59 -26.11 3.14
C GLY A 9 32.76 -24.59 3.08
N GLY A 10 33.77 -24.07 3.79
CA GLY A 10 34.12 -22.66 3.88
C GLY A 10 34.55 -22.03 2.55
N GLY A 11 33.58 -21.56 1.86
CA GLY A 11 33.68 -20.63 0.75
C GLY A 11 32.43 -19.80 0.77
N ASP A 12 32.51 -18.50 0.46
CA ASP A 12 31.38 -17.63 0.33
C ASP A 12 30.29 -18.31 -0.51
N VAL A 13 29.25 -18.79 0.14
CA VAL A 13 28.07 -19.35 -0.54
C VAL A 13 27.37 -18.16 -1.19
N VAL A 14 27.85 -17.74 -2.32
CA VAL A 14 27.10 -16.89 -3.23
C VAL A 14 25.80 -17.64 -3.50
N ALA A 15 24.71 -17.08 -3.06
CA ALA A 15 23.38 -17.67 -3.22
C ALA A 15 23.07 -17.78 -4.71
N THR A 16 23.51 -18.87 -5.32
CA THR A 16 23.16 -19.29 -6.69
C THR A 16 21.66 -19.22 -6.90
N TYR A 17 20.91 -19.46 -5.85
CA TYR A 17 19.47 -19.37 -5.80
C TYR A 17 18.94 -17.96 -6.08
N ILE A 18 19.58 -16.89 -5.56
CA ILE A 18 19.17 -15.52 -5.85
C ILE A 18 19.48 -15.15 -7.31
N LYS A 19 20.59 -15.63 -7.86
CA LYS A 19 20.93 -15.42 -9.26
C LYS A 19 19.92 -16.10 -10.20
N ASP A 20 19.47 -17.28 -9.87
CA ASP A 20 18.46 -18.01 -10.64
C ASP A 20 17.06 -17.37 -10.50
N LEU A 21 16.76 -16.77 -9.36
CA LEU A 21 15.52 -16.05 -9.13
C LEU A 21 15.48 -14.67 -9.80
N VAL A 22 16.58 -13.93 -9.76
CA VAL A 22 16.71 -12.64 -10.46
C VAL A 22 16.71 -12.83 -11.98
N ALA A 23 17.08 -13.99 -12.42
CA ALA A 23 17.10 -14.39 -13.81
C ALA A 23 15.76 -14.92 -14.30
N GLY A 24 14.95 -15.55 -13.47
CA GLY A 24 13.59 -15.89 -13.78
C GLY A 24 12.74 -14.60 -13.78
N ARG A 25 12.16 -14.26 -14.89
CA ARG A 25 11.33 -13.07 -15.03
C ARG A 25 10.19 -13.09 -14.03
N PRO A 26 10.12 -12.19 -13.05
CA PRO A 26 8.96 -12.09 -12.17
C PRO A 26 7.70 -11.86 -12.99
N VAL A 27 6.60 -12.50 -12.58
CA VAL A 27 5.31 -12.39 -13.25
C VAL A 27 4.33 -11.73 -12.30
N TYR A 28 3.75 -10.62 -12.70
CA TYR A 28 2.62 -10.03 -11.98
C TYR A 28 1.36 -10.84 -12.27
N GLY A 29 0.64 -11.15 -11.22
CA GLY A 29 -0.60 -11.90 -11.31
C GLY A 29 -1.30 -11.97 -9.97
N HIS A 30 -2.42 -12.69 -9.93
CA HIS A 30 -3.15 -12.87 -8.69
C HIS A 30 -2.31 -13.69 -7.69
N PRO A 31 -2.18 -13.29 -6.43
CA PRO A 31 -1.33 -13.96 -5.45
C PRO A 31 -1.80 -15.38 -5.10
N SER A 32 -3.03 -15.74 -5.40
CA SER A 32 -3.57 -17.07 -5.16
C SER A 32 -3.28 -18.09 -6.27
N GLU A 33 -2.74 -17.67 -7.41
CA GLU A 33 -2.41 -18.59 -8.50
C GLU A 33 -1.19 -19.46 -8.19
N SER A 34 -1.16 -20.68 -8.72
CA SER A 34 -0.08 -21.64 -8.48
C SER A 34 1.25 -21.22 -9.12
N GLY A 35 2.35 -21.44 -8.47
CA GLY A 35 3.73 -21.17 -8.92
C GLY A 35 4.55 -20.34 -7.96
N GLY A 36 5.80 -20.69 -7.75
CA GLY A 36 6.82 -19.98 -7.03
C GLY A 36 6.42 -19.30 -5.72
N PHE A 37 7.30 -18.44 -5.22
CA PHE A 37 6.98 -17.60 -4.10
C PHE A 37 6.23 -16.34 -4.57
N ARG A 38 5.50 -15.68 -3.66
CA ARG A 38 4.59 -14.61 -4.03
C ARG A 38 4.74 -13.42 -3.13
N PHE A 39 4.70 -12.26 -3.74
CA PHE A 39 4.52 -11.00 -3.07
C PHE A 39 3.17 -10.39 -3.45
N ARG A 40 2.59 -9.69 -2.50
CA ARG A 40 1.36 -8.95 -2.65
C ARG A 40 1.71 -7.46 -2.80
N TYR A 41 1.21 -6.81 -3.84
CA TYR A 41 1.28 -5.35 -3.96
C TYR A 41 0.13 -4.70 -3.20
N GLY A 42 0.26 -3.41 -2.95
CA GLY A 42 -0.80 -2.59 -2.41
C GLY A 42 -1.78 -2.14 -3.50
N ARG A 43 -1.82 -0.83 -3.76
CA ARG A 43 -2.73 -0.26 -4.75
C ARG A 43 -2.19 -0.40 -6.18
N SER A 44 -3.10 -0.71 -7.11
CA SER A 44 -2.85 -0.56 -8.53
C SER A 44 -3.14 0.87 -8.94
N ARG A 45 -2.17 1.54 -9.54
CA ARG A 45 -2.27 2.91 -10.05
C ARG A 45 -1.92 2.93 -11.53
N VAL A 46 -2.41 3.93 -12.25
CA VAL A 46 -2.15 4.08 -13.68
C VAL A 46 -1.57 5.46 -13.95
N ALA A 47 -0.50 5.51 -14.73
CA ALA A 47 0.13 6.77 -15.14
C ALA A 47 0.57 6.71 -16.61
N GLY A 48 0.88 7.90 -17.17
CA GLY A 48 1.42 8.02 -18.49
C GLY A 48 2.93 7.70 -18.62
N PHE A 49 3.52 7.02 -17.64
CA PHE A 49 4.92 6.59 -17.70
C PHE A 49 5.13 5.46 -18.69
N SER A 50 6.34 5.32 -19.19
CA SER A 50 6.74 4.27 -20.14
C SER A 50 7.21 2.96 -19.51
N ALA A 51 7.20 2.86 -18.18
CA ALA A 51 7.67 1.72 -17.42
C ALA A 51 6.78 1.46 -16.21
N VAL A 52 6.81 0.24 -15.70
CA VAL A 52 6.19 -0.09 -14.40
C VAL A 52 7.03 0.54 -13.30
N SER A 53 6.39 1.28 -12.40
CA SER A 53 7.11 1.91 -11.30
C SER A 53 6.69 1.32 -9.96
N ILE A 54 7.69 1.15 -9.09
CA ILE A 54 7.54 0.75 -7.70
C ILE A 54 8.24 1.77 -6.80
N HIS A 55 7.88 1.79 -5.53
CA HIS A 55 8.53 2.69 -4.59
C HIS A 55 10.00 2.28 -4.36
N PRO A 56 10.97 3.23 -4.22
CA PRO A 56 12.38 2.92 -3.95
C PRO A 56 12.58 2.03 -2.72
N ALA A 57 11.81 2.25 -1.65
CA ALA A 57 11.86 1.43 -0.44
C ALA A 57 11.53 -0.05 -0.71
N THR A 58 10.69 -0.35 -1.72
CA THR A 58 10.41 -1.73 -2.15
C THR A 58 11.66 -2.40 -2.70
N MET A 59 12.51 -1.64 -3.41
CA MET A 59 13.80 -2.15 -3.88
C MET A 59 14.75 -2.47 -2.72
N GLY A 60 14.77 -1.62 -1.69
CA GLY A 60 15.58 -1.82 -0.48
C GLY A 60 15.13 -3.05 0.31
N ILE A 61 13.84 -3.18 0.60
CA ILE A 61 13.27 -4.31 1.35
C ILE A 61 13.44 -5.64 0.63
N THR A 62 13.41 -5.64 -0.71
CA THR A 62 13.66 -6.85 -1.50
C THR A 62 15.15 -7.12 -1.74
N ASN A 63 16.03 -6.34 -1.12
CA ASN A 63 17.48 -6.41 -1.27
C ASN A 63 17.92 -6.47 -2.74
N GLY A 64 17.34 -5.60 -3.56
CA GLY A 64 17.64 -5.50 -4.99
C GLY A 64 17.04 -6.60 -5.86
N PHE A 65 16.24 -7.51 -5.31
CA PHE A 65 15.52 -8.52 -6.10
C PHE A 65 14.59 -7.85 -7.13
N LEU A 66 13.84 -6.83 -6.70
CA LEU A 66 13.15 -5.91 -7.58
C LEU A 66 13.98 -4.63 -7.67
N SER A 67 14.56 -4.33 -8.82
CA SER A 67 15.43 -3.18 -8.99
C SER A 67 15.23 -2.54 -10.36
N HIS A 68 15.81 -1.36 -10.55
CA HIS A 68 15.81 -0.67 -11.83
C HIS A 68 16.29 -1.58 -12.96
N GLY A 69 15.58 -1.57 -14.06
CA GLY A 69 15.91 -2.35 -15.24
C GLY A 69 15.56 -3.82 -15.18
N THR A 70 15.08 -4.33 -14.05
CA THR A 70 14.53 -5.68 -13.97
C THR A 70 13.32 -5.79 -14.89
N GLN A 71 13.31 -6.80 -15.76
CA GLN A 71 12.15 -7.08 -16.59
C GLN A 71 11.12 -7.85 -15.78
N LEU A 72 9.92 -7.28 -15.66
CA LEU A 72 8.76 -7.94 -15.09
C LEU A 72 7.83 -8.41 -16.18
N LYS A 73 7.35 -9.63 -16.06
CA LYS A 73 6.29 -10.14 -16.89
C LYS A 73 4.96 -9.89 -16.19
N ILE A 74 4.06 -9.22 -16.88
CA ILE A 74 2.68 -9.04 -16.42
C ILE A 74 1.85 -10.13 -17.07
N GLU A 75 1.07 -10.90 -16.33
CA GLU A 75 0.29 -12.02 -16.86
C GLU A 75 -0.73 -11.57 -17.91
N LYS A 76 -1.30 -10.41 -17.71
CA LYS A 76 -2.21 -9.79 -18.69
C LYS A 76 -1.93 -8.27 -18.72
N PRO A 77 -1.14 -7.78 -19.67
CA PRO A 77 -0.52 -8.40 -20.84
C PRO A 77 0.71 -9.27 -20.53
N THR A 78 0.98 -10.27 -21.36
CA THR A 78 2.05 -11.28 -21.16
C THR A 78 3.47 -10.82 -21.47
N LYS A 79 3.68 -9.59 -21.90
CA LYS A 79 5.01 -9.06 -22.23
C LYS A 79 5.69 -8.41 -21.03
N GLY A 80 7.02 -8.51 -20.96
CA GLY A 80 7.80 -7.90 -19.90
C GLY A 80 7.82 -6.38 -19.98
N CYS A 81 7.72 -5.75 -18.81
CA CYS A 81 7.95 -4.32 -18.62
C CYS A 81 9.21 -4.11 -17.80
N ILE A 82 9.88 -2.98 -17.99
CA ILE A 82 11.04 -2.61 -17.18
C ILE A 82 10.57 -1.93 -15.91
N ILE A 83 11.18 -2.28 -14.78
CA ILE A 83 10.94 -1.58 -13.51
C ILE A 83 11.72 -0.26 -13.49
N THR A 84 11.05 0.77 -13.01
CA THR A 84 11.65 2.03 -12.57
C THR A 84 11.13 2.40 -11.17
N SER A 85 11.62 3.48 -10.58
CA SER A 85 11.18 3.97 -9.28
C SER A 85 10.25 5.16 -9.40
N CYS A 86 9.36 5.28 -8.41
CA CYS A 86 8.54 6.46 -8.17
C CYS A 86 8.35 6.59 -6.66
N ASP A 87 8.70 7.74 -6.09
CA ASP A 87 8.60 8.04 -4.66
C ASP A 87 7.29 8.74 -4.27
N GLN A 88 6.44 9.06 -5.26
CA GLN A 88 5.13 9.68 -5.07
C GLN A 88 4.01 8.66 -4.80
N ILE A 89 4.35 7.39 -4.66
CA ILE A 89 3.42 6.28 -4.37
C ILE A 89 3.73 5.67 -3.01
N ASP A 90 2.81 4.89 -2.46
CA ASP A 90 3.04 4.26 -1.16
C ASP A 90 4.10 3.15 -1.23
N GLY A 91 5.01 3.17 -0.26
CA GLY A 91 6.03 2.15 -0.07
C GLY A 91 5.50 0.85 0.55
N PRO A 92 6.39 -0.12 0.81
CA PRO A 92 6.02 -1.43 1.33
C PRO A 92 5.52 -1.35 2.78
N ILE A 93 4.60 -2.26 3.11
CA ILE A 93 4.16 -2.54 4.47
C ILE A 93 4.76 -3.87 4.90
N VAL A 94 5.52 -3.86 5.97
CA VAL A 94 6.26 -5.02 6.46
C VAL A 94 5.96 -5.32 7.91
N LYS A 95 5.99 -6.60 8.24
CA LYS A 95 6.00 -7.10 9.62
C LYS A 95 7.45 -7.35 10.02
N LEU A 96 7.84 -6.82 11.16
CA LEU A 96 9.16 -7.01 11.75
C LEU A 96 9.18 -8.25 12.65
N LYS A 97 10.38 -8.73 13.00
CA LYS A 97 10.59 -9.90 13.87
C LYS A 97 10.01 -9.74 15.27
N ASP A 98 9.91 -8.49 15.76
CA ASP A 98 9.24 -8.18 17.03
C ASP A 98 7.70 -8.26 16.93
N GLY A 99 7.18 -8.42 15.72
CA GLY A 99 5.76 -8.46 15.38
C GLY A 99 5.14 -7.10 15.09
N SER A 100 5.89 -6.00 15.17
CA SER A 100 5.42 -4.67 14.76
C SER A 100 5.17 -4.60 13.25
N VAL A 101 4.25 -3.76 12.82
CA VAL A 101 3.96 -3.51 11.40
C VAL A 101 4.27 -2.06 11.07
N LYS A 102 5.02 -1.88 10.00
CA LYS A 102 5.48 -0.56 9.57
C LYS A 102 5.35 -0.37 8.07
N LYS A 103 4.89 0.80 7.65
CA LYS A 103 4.94 1.28 6.28
C LYS A 103 6.24 2.06 6.07
N ILE A 104 6.97 1.75 5.01
CA ILE A 104 8.28 2.31 4.75
C ILE A 104 8.25 3.12 3.48
N ASN A 105 8.42 4.43 3.63
CA ASN A 105 8.46 5.37 2.51
C ASN A 105 9.85 6.02 2.34
N ASP A 106 10.86 5.52 3.06
CA ASP A 106 12.25 5.97 2.93
C ASP A 106 13.16 4.82 2.49
N PHE A 107 14.00 5.09 1.49
CA PHE A 107 14.89 4.09 0.92
C PHE A 107 16.02 3.70 1.87
N GLU A 108 16.61 4.66 2.57
CA GLU A 108 17.70 4.39 3.49
C GLU A 108 17.21 3.65 4.75
N GLU A 109 15.99 3.97 5.20
CA GLU A 109 15.33 3.21 6.23
C GLU A 109 15.10 1.76 5.80
N SER A 110 14.62 1.54 4.58
CA SER A 110 14.37 0.20 4.04
C SER A 110 15.60 -0.69 4.04
N LYS A 111 16.77 -0.13 3.74
CA LYS A 111 18.05 -0.84 3.79
C LYS A 111 18.48 -1.21 5.22
N LYS A 112 18.19 -0.34 6.18
CA LYS A 112 18.56 -0.58 7.57
C LYS A 112 17.72 -1.70 8.19
N ILE A 113 16.43 -1.72 7.91
CA ILE A 113 15.49 -2.63 8.56
C ILE A 113 15.24 -3.93 7.79
N TYR A 114 15.76 -4.08 6.55
CA TYR A 114 15.45 -5.25 5.75
C TYR A 114 15.81 -6.57 6.46
N SER A 115 16.86 -6.59 7.27
CA SER A 115 17.28 -7.76 8.06
C SER A 115 16.33 -8.07 9.22
N GLU A 116 15.54 -7.11 9.65
CA GLU A 116 14.56 -7.24 10.72
C GLU A 116 13.17 -7.63 10.20
N VAL A 117 12.98 -7.65 8.88
CA VAL A 117 11.71 -8.01 8.27
C VAL A 117 11.47 -9.51 8.39
N GLU A 118 10.33 -9.88 9.00
CA GLU A 118 9.82 -11.24 9.05
C GLU A 118 8.97 -11.56 7.83
N GLU A 119 8.05 -10.64 7.48
CA GLU A 119 7.11 -10.81 6.37
C GLU A 119 6.93 -9.48 5.63
N ILE A 120 6.87 -9.54 4.31
CA ILE A 120 6.39 -8.44 3.48
C ILE A 120 4.89 -8.64 3.28
N ILE A 121 4.06 -7.80 3.93
CA ILE A 121 2.60 -7.88 3.83
C ILE A 121 2.16 -7.33 2.49
N TYR A 122 2.65 -6.13 2.15
CA TYR A 122 2.45 -5.49 0.84
C TYR A 122 3.75 -4.91 0.33
N LEU A 123 4.00 -5.03 -0.97
CA LEU A 123 5.17 -4.45 -1.64
C LEU A 123 5.06 -2.94 -1.90
N GLY A 124 3.96 -2.33 -1.50
CA GLY A 124 3.63 -0.95 -1.84
C GLY A 124 2.81 -0.84 -3.12
N ASP A 125 2.59 0.39 -3.55
CA ASP A 125 1.82 0.66 -4.76
C ASP A 125 2.57 0.21 -6.02
N LEU A 126 1.81 -0.13 -7.05
CA LEU A 126 2.31 -0.50 -8.36
C LEU A 126 1.75 0.47 -9.41
N LEU A 127 2.63 1.17 -10.09
CA LEU A 127 2.27 2.15 -11.11
C LEU A 127 2.41 1.56 -12.51
N PHE A 128 1.30 1.41 -13.22
CA PHE A 128 1.26 0.83 -14.55
C PHE A 128 1.43 1.87 -15.66
N PRO A 129 2.20 1.55 -16.72
CA PRO A 129 2.32 2.39 -17.89
C PRO A 129 1.06 2.27 -18.77
N LEU A 130 0.27 3.32 -18.86
CA LEU A 130 -0.97 3.36 -19.64
C LEU A 130 -0.72 3.03 -21.12
N GLY A 131 0.28 3.67 -21.72
CA GLY A 131 0.61 3.48 -23.14
C GLY A 131 0.97 2.02 -23.47
N ASP A 132 1.83 1.41 -22.67
CA ASP A 132 2.25 0.01 -22.89
C ASP A 132 1.07 -0.99 -22.80
N ILE A 133 0.07 -0.69 -21.97
CA ILE A 133 -1.10 -1.55 -21.81
C ILE A 133 -2.06 -1.39 -22.99
N ILE A 134 -2.33 -0.16 -23.42
CA ILE A 134 -3.20 0.14 -24.56
C ILE A 134 -2.61 -0.44 -25.85
N ASP A 135 -1.32 -0.22 -26.13
CA ASP A 135 -0.64 -0.72 -27.31
C ASP A 135 -0.68 -2.26 -27.43
N ARG A 136 -0.86 -2.92 -26.33
CA ARG A 136 -0.92 -4.39 -26.28
C ARG A 136 -2.33 -4.94 -26.29
N GLY A 137 -3.34 -4.08 -26.36
CA GLY A 137 -4.76 -4.48 -26.32
C GLY A 137 -5.17 -5.15 -25.01
N ALA A 138 -4.42 -4.89 -23.92
CA ALA A 138 -4.71 -5.47 -22.64
C ALA A 138 -5.67 -4.60 -21.82
N LYS A 139 -6.42 -5.22 -20.93
CA LYS A 139 -7.27 -4.49 -19.98
C LYS A 139 -6.40 -3.94 -18.86
N LEU A 140 -6.63 -2.67 -18.52
CA LEU A 140 -6.08 -2.08 -17.29
C LEU A 140 -6.64 -2.82 -16.07
N PRO A 141 -5.81 -3.12 -15.08
CA PRO A 141 -6.33 -3.55 -13.79
C PRO A 141 -7.15 -2.42 -13.17
N ALA A 142 -8.22 -2.76 -12.47
CA ALA A 142 -9.00 -1.75 -11.76
C ALA A 142 -8.10 -1.08 -10.71
N PRO A 143 -7.99 0.26 -10.71
CA PRO A 143 -7.17 0.97 -9.74
C PRO A 143 -7.78 0.87 -8.34
N GLY A 144 -6.92 0.92 -7.33
CA GLY A 144 -7.34 1.21 -5.98
C GLY A 144 -7.82 2.66 -5.84
N TYR A 145 -8.47 2.98 -4.73
CA TYR A 145 -8.85 4.35 -4.44
C TYR A 145 -7.61 5.14 -4.05
N VAL A 146 -7.23 6.09 -4.90
CA VAL A 146 -5.99 6.86 -4.80
C VAL A 146 -6.28 8.36 -4.71
N GLU A 147 -5.27 9.12 -4.27
CA GLU A 147 -5.34 10.54 -3.98
C GLU A 147 -5.78 11.36 -5.20
N GLU A 148 -5.30 10.99 -6.37
CA GLU A 148 -5.67 11.65 -7.64
C GLU A 148 -7.16 11.43 -7.97
N TRP A 149 -7.69 10.23 -7.72
CA TRP A 149 -9.11 9.95 -7.92
C TRP A 149 -9.96 10.78 -6.97
N TRP A 150 -9.59 10.80 -5.69
CA TRP A 150 -10.26 11.65 -4.70
C TRP A 150 -10.21 13.14 -5.11
N GLY A 151 -9.06 13.61 -5.59
CA GLY A 151 -8.90 14.99 -6.09
C GLY A 151 -9.79 15.31 -7.29
N LEU A 152 -9.98 14.36 -8.21
CA LEU A 152 -10.91 14.52 -9.34
C LEU A 152 -12.36 14.63 -8.84
N GLU A 153 -12.78 13.78 -7.90
CA GLU A 153 -14.12 13.83 -7.31
C GLU A 153 -14.35 15.17 -6.58
N LEU A 154 -13.36 15.65 -5.83
CA LEU A 154 -13.42 16.96 -5.19
C LEU A 154 -13.57 18.07 -6.25
N ASN A 155 -12.75 18.05 -7.29
CA ASN A 155 -12.83 19.03 -8.38
C ASN A 155 -14.21 19.08 -9.04
N GLU A 156 -14.85 17.94 -9.25
CA GLU A 156 -16.21 17.90 -9.80
C GLU A 156 -17.23 18.57 -8.87
N LYS A 157 -17.11 18.33 -7.56
CA LYS A 157 -17.98 19.01 -6.58
C LYS A 157 -17.74 20.52 -6.53
N LEU A 158 -16.47 20.94 -6.59
CA LEU A 158 -16.10 22.36 -6.53
C LEU A 158 -16.52 23.13 -7.80
N LYS A 159 -16.58 22.50 -8.95
CA LYS A 159 -17.16 23.12 -10.19
C LYS A 159 -18.62 23.53 -9.97
N ILE A 160 -19.38 22.78 -9.16
CA ILE A 160 -20.78 23.08 -8.86
C ILE A 160 -20.88 24.26 -7.90
N THR A 161 -20.00 24.34 -6.90
CA THR A 161 -20.02 25.42 -5.88
C THR A 161 -19.26 26.67 -6.32
N GLY A 162 -18.46 26.62 -7.39
CA GLY A 162 -17.62 27.71 -7.84
C GLY A 162 -16.41 28.00 -6.95
N GLU A 163 -16.07 27.10 -6.04
CA GLU A 163 -14.94 27.25 -5.12
C GLU A 163 -13.62 26.79 -5.77
N ASN A 164 -12.49 27.43 -5.40
CA ASN A 164 -11.16 27.01 -5.86
C ASN A 164 -10.59 25.92 -4.95
N ILE A 165 -10.09 24.85 -5.54
CA ILE A 165 -9.56 23.70 -4.84
C ILE A 165 -8.34 24.03 -3.95
N ALA A 166 -7.47 24.93 -4.40
CA ALA A 166 -6.32 25.36 -3.62
C ALA A 166 -6.74 26.07 -2.32
N ASN A 167 -7.77 26.90 -2.39
CA ASN A 167 -8.33 27.58 -1.23
C ASN A 167 -9.00 26.56 -0.26
N VAL A 168 -9.74 25.59 -0.80
CA VAL A 168 -10.39 24.56 0.00
C VAL A 168 -9.39 23.68 0.74
N LEU A 169 -8.28 23.35 0.08
CA LEU A 169 -7.22 22.52 0.66
C LEU A 169 -6.15 23.35 1.40
N GLU A 170 -6.28 24.67 1.42
CA GLU A 170 -5.31 25.60 2.05
C GLU A 170 -3.88 25.40 1.54
N LYS A 171 -3.76 25.20 0.21
CA LYS A 171 -2.50 24.96 -0.48
C LYS A 171 -2.26 26.00 -1.58
N GLU A 172 -0.98 26.18 -1.92
CA GLU A 172 -0.62 27.06 -3.03
C GLU A 172 -1.18 26.55 -4.37
N SER A 173 -1.72 27.45 -5.16
CA SER A 173 -2.28 27.12 -6.47
C SER A 173 -1.17 26.71 -7.44
N GLY A 174 -1.39 25.60 -8.18
CA GLY A 174 -0.49 25.14 -9.23
C GLY A 174 0.63 24.19 -8.78
N GLY A 175 0.67 23.80 -7.51
CA GLY A 175 1.58 22.74 -7.03
C GLY A 175 1.17 21.36 -7.53
N THR A 176 2.14 20.52 -7.88
CA THR A 176 1.92 19.10 -8.23
C THR A 176 1.41 18.29 -7.04
N ASP A 177 1.61 18.80 -5.81
CA ASP A 177 1.27 18.15 -4.55
C ASP A 177 -0.12 18.52 -4.00
N LEU A 178 -0.96 19.14 -4.83
CA LEU A 178 -2.24 19.70 -4.41
C LEU A 178 -3.13 18.66 -3.69
N PHE A 179 -3.14 17.42 -4.18
CA PHE A 179 -3.98 16.34 -3.64
C PHE A 179 -3.25 15.43 -2.63
N PHE A 180 -1.97 15.67 -2.39
CA PHE A 180 -1.17 14.85 -1.47
C PHE A 180 -0.99 15.50 -0.11
N ASN A 181 -0.65 14.71 0.90
CA ASN A 181 -0.33 15.20 2.25
C ASN A 181 -1.41 16.07 2.90
N ILE A 182 -2.68 15.70 2.73
CA ILE A 182 -3.81 16.33 3.42
C ILE A 182 -3.88 15.75 4.84
N SER A 183 -4.05 16.60 5.86
CA SER A 183 -4.22 16.15 7.25
C SER A 183 -5.56 15.43 7.44
N LEU A 184 -5.66 14.59 8.49
CA LEU A 184 -6.91 13.86 8.78
C LEU A 184 -8.06 14.82 9.04
N ASP A 185 -7.85 15.86 9.83
CA ASP A 185 -8.89 16.83 10.17
C ASP A 185 -9.41 17.54 8.93
N LYS A 186 -8.49 17.93 8.02
CA LYS A 186 -8.87 18.55 6.75
C LYS A 186 -9.61 17.57 5.84
N ALA A 187 -9.14 16.32 5.78
CA ALA A 187 -9.81 15.27 5.02
C ALA A 187 -11.24 15.03 5.51
N ILE A 188 -11.45 15.01 6.83
CA ILE A 188 -12.76 14.88 7.46
C ILE A 188 -13.66 16.07 7.11
N GLN A 189 -13.16 17.30 7.29
CA GLN A 189 -13.91 18.53 6.99
C GLN A 189 -14.36 18.56 5.52
N VAL A 190 -13.47 18.21 4.60
CA VAL A 190 -13.76 18.18 3.16
C VAL A 190 -14.77 17.08 2.83
N SER A 191 -14.60 15.88 3.42
CA SER A 191 -15.54 14.77 3.22
C SER A 191 -16.95 15.12 3.71
N GLU A 192 -17.06 15.80 4.86
CA GLU A 192 -18.35 16.25 5.40
C GLU A 192 -18.99 17.36 4.54
N LYS A 193 -18.23 18.39 4.19
CA LYS A 193 -18.74 19.55 3.46
C LYS A 193 -19.22 19.19 2.06
N TYR A 194 -18.50 18.33 1.34
CA TYR A 194 -18.78 18.02 -0.06
C TYR A 194 -19.36 16.61 -0.28
N SER A 195 -19.67 15.88 0.79
CA SER A 195 -20.17 14.49 0.73
C SER A 195 -19.24 13.59 -0.11
N LEU A 196 -17.95 13.66 0.17
CA LEU A 196 -16.91 12.86 -0.48
C LEU A 196 -16.55 11.64 0.36
N PRO A 197 -16.03 10.58 -0.28
CA PRO A 197 -15.41 9.49 0.45
C PRO A 197 -14.25 9.97 1.32
N LEU A 198 -13.93 9.23 2.38
CA LEU A 198 -12.76 9.52 3.21
C LEU A 198 -11.49 9.49 2.34
N TYR A 199 -10.55 10.37 2.64
CA TYR A 199 -9.31 10.53 1.88
C TYR A 199 -8.49 9.24 1.86
N PRO A 200 -7.94 8.80 0.71
CA PRO A 200 -7.33 7.48 0.51
C PRO A 200 -6.21 7.10 1.46
N LYS A 201 -5.44 8.08 1.95
CA LYS A 201 -4.39 7.84 2.94
C LYS A 201 -4.91 7.24 4.25
N TYR A 202 -6.14 7.57 4.63
CA TYR A 202 -6.75 7.21 5.91
C TYR A 202 -7.76 6.05 5.84
N ILE A 203 -7.81 5.34 4.71
CA ILE A 203 -8.56 4.10 4.56
C ILE A 203 -7.62 2.89 4.54
N PHE A 204 -8.15 1.71 4.86
CA PHE A 204 -7.38 0.48 4.99
C PHE A 204 -7.88 -0.60 4.03
N TYR A 205 -7.17 -1.73 3.94
CA TYR A 205 -7.47 -2.83 3.01
C TYR A 205 -8.58 -3.76 3.53
N TRP A 206 -9.75 -3.21 3.82
CA TRP A 206 -10.86 -3.92 4.44
C TRP A 206 -11.37 -5.10 3.62
N LYS A 207 -11.30 -5.02 2.30
CA LYS A 207 -11.74 -6.07 1.39
C LYS A 207 -10.83 -7.30 1.40
N GLU A 208 -9.60 -7.14 1.86
CA GLU A 208 -8.63 -8.24 1.96
C GLU A 208 -8.85 -9.12 3.20
N LEU A 209 -9.70 -8.70 4.12
CA LEU A 209 -10.04 -9.48 5.29
C LEU A 209 -11.17 -10.48 4.97
N SER A 210 -11.04 -11.71 5.47
CA SER A 210 -12.20 -12.60 5.56
C SER A 210 -13.19 -12.07 6.61
N THR A 211 -14.45 -12.43 6.48
CA THR A 211 -15.48 -12.05 7.47
C THR A 211 -15.11 -12.52 8.89
N GLU A 212 -14.46 -13.68 9.01
CA GLU A 212 -13.97 -14.20 10.28
C GLU A 212 -12.91 -13.26 10.88
N LEU A 213 -11.87 -12.92 10.11
CA LEU A 213 -10.81 -12.03 10.58
C LEU A 213 -11.34 -10.64 10.95
N PHE A 214 -12.28 -10.13 10.19
CA PHE A 214 -12.92 -8.85 10.46
C PHE A 214 -13.67 -8.89 11.81
N ASN A 215 -14.45 -9.93 12.05
CA ASN A 215 -15.20 -10.08 13.30
C ASN A 215 -14.26 -10.24 14.51
N GLU A 216 -13.18 -11.00 14.37
CA GLU A 216 -12.18 -11.14 15.43
C GLU A 216 -11.50 -9.80 15.73
N LEU A 217 -11.18 -9.01 14.71
CA LEU A 217 -10.64 -7.67 14.88
C LEU A 217 -11.60 -6.76 15.63
N MET A 218 -12.89 -6.74 15.24
CA MET A 218 -13.91 -5.94 15.91
C MET A 218 -14.08 -6.32 17.37
N ASN A 219 -14.07 -7.63 17.67
CA ASN A 219 -14.14 -8.13 19.04
C ASN A 219 -12.93 -7.71 19.89
N TRP A 220 -11.77 -7.55 19.28
CA TRP A 220 -10.58 -7.11 19.99
C TRP A 220 -10.52 -5.60 20.17
N LEU A 221 -10.97 -4.84 19.17
CA LEU A 221 -11.01 -3.38 19.23
C LEU A 221 -11.88 -2.84 20.37
N LYS A 222 -12.90 -3.56 20.80
CA LYS A 222 -13.70 -3.16 21.98
C LYS A 222 -12.91 -3.16 23.30
N GLU A 223 -11.81 -3.92 23.37
CA GLU A 223 -10.91 -3.95 24.53
C GLU A 223 -9.83 -2.86 24.44
N SER A 224 -9.86 -2.02 23.41
CA SER A 224 -8.89 -0.95 23.22
C SER A 224 -9.09 0.19 24.20
N ILE A 225 -7.96 0.82 24.56
CA ILE A 225 -7.92 1.96 25.47
C ILE A 225 -7.26 3.13 24.74
N TRP A 226 -7.89 4.29 24.81
CA TRP A 226 -7.28 5.52 24.34
C TRP A 226 -6.35 6.09 25.40
N ARG A 227 -5.10 6.38 25.04
CA ARG A 227 -4.11 7.01 25.93
C ARG A 227 -3.60 8.28 25.30
N THR A 228 -3.60 9.36 26.09
CA THR A 228 -2.90 10.61 25.79
C THR A 228 -1.65 10.67 26.64
N ASP A 229 -0.49 11.02 26.07
CA ASP A 229 0.76 11.18 26.81
C ASP A 229 0.66 12.42 27.73
N ILE A 230 0.43 12.19 29.02
CA ILE A 230 0.20 13.22 30.05
C ILE A 230 1.46 14.05 30.35
N GLN A 231 2.63 13.68 29.84
CA GLN A 231 3.90 14.33 30.15
C GLN A 231 4.23 15.58 29.33
N ASN A 232 3.49 15.84 28.26
CA ASN A 232 3.63 17.08 27.49
C ASN A 232 2.23 17.69 27.34
N GLU A 233 1.93 18.67 28.20
CA GLU A 233 0.69 19.50 28.16
C GLU A 233 0.60 20.41 26.91
N SER A 234 1.19 20.07 25.80
CA SER A 234 0.87 20.71 24.53
C SER A 234 -0.44 20.10 24.03
N GLU A 235 -1.47 20.90 23.87
CA GLU A 235 -2.81 20.55 23.42
C GLU A 235 -2.89 19.75 22.09
N ASN A 236 -1.74 19.43 21.48
CA ASN A 236 -1.59 18.79 20.18
C ASN A 236 -0.86 17.43 20.18
N THR A 237 -0.68 16.78 21.32
CA THR A 237 -0.08 15.43 21.30
C THR A 237 -1.13 14.42 20.84
N PRO A 238 -0.99 13.78 19.67
CA PRO A 238 -1.96 12.81 19.20
C PRO A 238 -2.01 11.63 20.18
N GLY A 239 -3.21 11.26 20.61
CA GLY A 239 -3.37 10.11 21.49
C GLY A 239 -3.10 8.81 20.75
N LYS A 240 -2.86 7.73 21.50
CA LYS A 240 -2.56 6.39 21.00
C LYS A 240 -3.67 5.42 21.35
N LEU A 241 -3.97 4.52 20.43
CA LEU A 241 -4.87 3.41 20.69
C LEU A 241 -4.05 2.20 21.16
N VAL A 242 -4.35 1.70 22.33
CA VAL A 242 -3.63 0.61 22.97
C VAL A 242 -4.52 -0.61 23.08
N LEU A 243 -4.04 -1.75 22.56
CA LEU A 243 -4.72 -3.04 22.59
C LEU A 243 -3.93 -4.01 23.47
N PRO A 244 -4.59 -4.81 24.31
CA PRO A 244 -3.92 -5.79 25.18
C PRO A 244 -3.31 -6.92 24.34
N TRP A 245 -2.04 -7.27 24.61
CA TRP A 245 -1.27 -8.31 23.90
C TRP A 245 -0.40 -9.15 24.83
N GLU A 246 -0.88 -9.40 26.06
CA GLU A 246 -0.18 -10.21 27.04
C GLU A 246 -0.01 -11.67 26.57
N ASN A 247 1.04 -12.34 27.02
CA ASN A 247 1.36 -13.72 26.60
C ASN A 247 0.18 -14.69 26.73
N GLN A 248 -0.63 -14.53 27.79
CA GLN A 248 -1.78 -15.40 28.09
C GLN A 248 -2.95 -15.24 27.09
N ILE A 249 -3.04 -14.08 26.44
CA ILE A 249 -4.15 -13.75 25.53
C ILE A 249 -3.74 -13.66 24.06
N ARG A 250 -2.43 -13.80 23.76
CA ARG A 250 -1.90 -13.73 22.37
C ARG A 250 -2.55 -14.76 21.46
N GLU A 251 -2.74 -15.98 21.94
CA GLU A 251 -3.38 -17.02 21.14
C GLU A 251 -4.83 -16.66 20.81
N LYS A 252 -5.57 -16.14 21.79
CA LYS A 252 -6.95 -15.67 21.60
C LYS A 252 -7.07 -14.59 20.54
N TYR A 253 -6.16 -13.62 20.50
CA TYR A 253 -6.22 -12.49 19.59
C TYR A 253 -5.30 -12.61 18.36
N SER A 254 -4.71 -13.77 18.11
CA SER A 254 -3.81 -14.01 16.98
C SER A 254 -4.47 -13.71 15.63
N LYS A 255 -5.72 -14.11 15.43
CA LYS A 255 -6.50 -13.82 14.24
C LYS A 255 -6.82 -12.33 14.10
N ALA A 256 -7.15 -11.67 15.20
CA ALA A 256 -7.42 -10.23 15.23
C ALA A 256 -6.15 -9.42 14.89
N LYS A 257 -4.99 -9.83 15.42
CA LYS A 257 -3.71 -9.24 15.05
C LYS A 257 -3.40 -9.45 13.57
N ARG A 258 -3.64 -10.67 13.05
CA ARG A 258 -3.47 -10.92 11.62
C ARG A 258 -4.40 -10.05 10.77
N ALA A 259 -5.59 -9.75 11.23
CA ALA A 259 -6.50 -8.82 10.57
C ALA A 259 -5.94 -7.40 10.52
N LEU A 260 -5.34 -6.89 11.63
CA LEU A 260 -4.63 -5.61 11.62
C LEU A 260 -3.51 -5.56 10.58
N GLU A 261 -2.69 -6.62 10.52
CA GLU A 261 -1.60 -6.76 9.57
C GLU A 261 -2.12 -6.69 8.11
N LEU A 262 -3.13 -7.50 7.79
CA LEU A 262 -3.70 -7.57 6.44
C LEU A 262 -4.49 -6.32 6.05
N ALA A 263 -5.09 -5.62 7.01
CA ALA A 263 -5.69 -4.31 6.76
C ALA A 263 -4.64 -3.23 6.45
N GLY A 264 -3.36 -3.51 6.71
CA GLY A 264 -2.25 -2.58 6.48
C GLY A 264 -2.16 -1.47 7.52
N ILE A 265 -2.59 -1.74 8.75
CA ILE A 265 -2.61 -0.79 9.87
C ILE A 265 -1.26 -0.84 10.59
N GLU A 266 -0.56 0.30 10.61
CA GLU A 266 0.72 0.42 11.31
C GLU A 266 0.54 0.31 12.83
N HIS A 267 1.37 -0.50 13.47
CA HIS A 267 1.35 -0.65 14.92
C HIS A 267 2.70 -1.15 15.45
N GLN A 268 2.96 -0.87 16.71
CA GLN A 268 4.16 -1.32 17.43
C GLN A 268 3.77 -2.26 18.56
N ILE A 269 4.65 -3.22 18.87
CA ILE A 269 4.54 -4.03 20.07
C ILE A 269 5.41 -3.39 21.14
N VAL A 270 4.78 -2.94 22.22
CA VAL A 270 5.46 -2.32 23.36
C VAL A 270 5.09 -3.09 24.61
N LEU A 271 6.05 -3.86 25.15
CA LEU A 271 5.80 -4.77 26.27
C LEU A 271 4.67 -5.76 25.94
N ASP A 272 3.61 -5.73 26.72
CA ASP A 272 2.43 -6.58 26.57
C ASP A 272 1.25 -5.86 25.90
N ASN A 273 1.52 -4.89 25.02
CA ASN A 273 0.48 -4.15 24.32
C ASN A 273 0.84 -3.97 22.84
N ILE A 274 -0.18 -3.86 22.02
CA ILE A 274 -0.09 -3.34 20.65
C ILE A 274 -0.52 -1.88 20.70
N VAL A 275 0.33 -1.00 20.17
CA VAL A 275 0.15 0.44 20.21
C VAL A 275 0.04 0.96 18.78
N LEU A 276 -1.11 1.56 18.48
CA LEU A 276 -1.31 2.32 17.26
C LEU A 276 -1.09 3.80 17.57
N ASP A 277 -0.29 4.45 16.75
CA ASP A 277 0.01 5.88 16.85
C ASP A 277 -0.64 6.62 15.67
N LYS A 278 0.04 6.69 14.54
CA LYS A 278 -0.43 7.42 13.34
C LYS A 278 -1.77 6.92 12.79
N ASP A 279 -2.00 5.61 12.87
CA ASP A 279 -3.20 4.97 12.34
C ASP A 279 -4.34 4.86 13.36
N ALA A 280 -4.15 5.34 14.60
CA ALA A 280 -5.17 5.26 15.64
C ALA A 280 -6.45 6.05 15.28
N LEU A 281 -6.31 7.35 15.04
CA LEU A 281 -7.44 8.20 14.64
C LEU A 281 -8.02 7.83 13.26
N PRO A 282 -7.20 7.57 12.23
CA PRO A 282 -7.70 7.04 10.96
C PRO A 282 -8.54 5.78 11.11
N LEU A 283 -8.09 4.83 11.93
CA LEU A 283 -8.85 3.60 12.20
C LEU A 283 -10.22 3.90 12.82
N LEU A 284 -10.25 4.72 13.86
CA LEU A 284 -11.51 5.12 14.50
C LEU A 284 -12.44 5.87 13.54
N ALA A 285 -11.88 6.74 12.69
CA ALA A 285 -12.65 7.46 11.68
C ALA A 285 -13.31 6.54 10.64
N ASN A 286 -12.66 5.42 10.26
CA ASN A 286 -13.29 4.42 9.39
C ASN A 286 -14.54 3.81 10.02
N PHE A 287 -14.60 3.72 11.35
CA PHE A 287 -15.78 3.25 12.08
C PHE A 287 -16.75 4.38 12.49
N GLY A 288 -16.50 5.60 12.02
CA GLY A 288 -17.32 6.77 12.36
C GLY A 288 -17.14 7.26 13.80
N ILE A 289 -16.08 6.82 14.48
CA ILE A 289 -15.76 7.19 15.84
C ILE A 289 -14.77 8.37 15.81
N LEU A 290 -15.23 9.56 16.15
CA LEU A 290 -14.36 10.76 16.28
C LEU A 290 -14.07 11.13 17.73
N ASP A 291 -14.97 10.77 18.64
CA ASP A 291 -14.75 10.95 20.07
C ASP A 291 -14.19 9.66 20.68
N THR A 292 -13.03 9.78 21.31
CA THR A 292 -12.27 8.64 21.86
C THR A 292 -12.73 8.20 23.27
N LYS A 293 -13.77 8.82 23.80
CA LYS A 293 -14.37 8.42 25.08
C LYS A 293 -15.26 7.19 24.89
N ASN A 294 -15.32 6.31 25.88
CA ASN A 294 -16.19 5.13 25.91
C ASN A 294 -16.09 4.23 24.65
N LEU A 295 -14.85 3.97 24.19
CA LEU A 295 -14.61 3.16 22.99
C LEU A 295 -15.27 1.78 23.06
N LYS A 296 -15.26 1.15 24.23
CA LYS A 296 -15.90 -0.16 24.43
C LYS A 296 -17.36 -0.17 24.02
N GLU A 297 -18.14 0.74 24.57
CA GLU A 297 -19.58 0.87 24.27
C GLU A 297 -19.81 1.17 22.77
N LYS A 298 -18.98 2.03 22.16
CA LYS A 298 -19.07 2.35 20.74
C LYS A 298 -18.82 1.14 19.86
N PHE A 299 -17.80 0.34 20.17
CA PHE A 299 -17.51 -0.88 19.42
C PHE A 299 -18.56 -1.98 19.68
N GLU A 300 -19.15 -2.07 20.88
CA GLU A 300 -20.28 -2.96 21.15
C GLU A 300 -21.48 -2.60 20.27
N ASN A 301 -21.84 -1.33 20.20
CA ASN A 301 -22.93 -0.85 19.33
C ASN A 301 -22.67 -1.11 17.82
N ILE A 302 -21.40 -1.05 17.38
CA ILE A 302 -21.02 -1.39 16.00
C ILE A 302 -21.15 -2.88 15.76
N LEU A 303 -20.71 -3.72 16.72
CA LEU A 303 -20.82 -5.17 16.62
C LEU A 303 -22.28 -5.64 16.53
N GLU A 304 -23.20 -5.00 17.24
CA GLU A 304 -24.63 -5.29 17.16
C GLU A 304 -25.23 -4.99 15.78
N LYS A 305 -24.69 -4.00 15.07
CA LYS A 305 -25.10 -3.63 13.71
C LYS A 305 -24.42 -4.43 12.61
N ASN A 306 -23.43 -5.25 12.96
CA ASN A 306 -22.64 -6.00 11.98
C ASN A 306 -23.48 -7.13 11.35
N ASP A 307 -23.75 -7.01 10.07
CA ASP A 307 -24.53 -7.98 9.30
C ASP A 307 -23.59 -8.97 8.58
N LYS A 308 -23.69 -10.24 8.92
CA LYS A 308 -22.87 -11.31 8.35
C LYS A 308 -23.17 -11.60 6.88
N THR A 309 -24.24 -11.08 6.33
CA THR A 309 -24.63 -11.24 4.93
C THR A 309 -23.95 -10.22 4.03
N LEU A 310 -23.47 -9.11 4.58
CA LEU A 310 -22.77 -8.05 3.91
C LEU A 310 -21.25 -8.32 3.83
N SER A 311 -20.61 -7.74 2.84
CA SER A 311 -19.13 -7.70 2.80
C SER A 311 -18.59 -6.78 3.90
N ASN A 312 -17.32 -6.96 4.28
CA ASN A 312 -16.70 -6.13 5.32
C ASN A 312 -16.77 -4.63 4.99
N LEU A 313 -16.59 -4.29 3.72
CA LEU A 313 -16.65 -2.89 3.28
C LEU A 313 -18.08 -2.32 3.36
N GLU A 314 -19.10 -3.09 3.02
CA GLU A 314 -20.50 -2.71 3.18
C GLU A 314 -20.86 -2.55 4.66
N ASN A 315 -20.41 -3.47 5.51
CA ASN A 315 -20.57 -3.35 6.97
C ASN A 315 -19.96 -2.06 7.50
N ILE A 316 -18.71 -1.75 7.16
CA ILE A 316 -18.06 -0.51 7.56
C ILE A 316 -18.87 0.70 7.10
N ASN A 317 -19.33 0.71 5.86
CA ASN A 317 -20.14 1.81 5.33
C ASN A 317 -21.54 1.92 6.00
N SER A 318 -22.05 0.86 6.62
CA SER A 318 -23.34 0.91 7.33
C SER A 318 -23.26 1.65 8.66
N PHE A 319 -22.10 1.68 9.30
CA PHE A 319 -21.89 2.36 10.58
C PHE A 319 -20.89 3.52 10.51
N SER A 320 -20.13 3.63 9.44
CA SER A 320 -19.25 4.78 9.23
C SER A 320 -20.04 6.04 8.89
N LYS A 321 -19.57 7.18 9.37
CA LYS A 321 -20.10 8.50 9.00
C LYS A 321 -19.67 8.90 7.57
N TYR A 322 -18.58 8.32 7.07
CA TYR A 322 -17.97 8.63 5.79
C TYR A 322 -18.09 7.44 4.86
N LEU A 323 -18.23 7.71 3.56
CA LEU A 323 -18.13 6.67 2.57
C LEU A 323 -16.67 6.16 2.49
N ILE A 324 -16.47 4.88 2.76
CA ILE A 324 -15.17 4.21 2.64
C ILE A 324 -15.16 3.45 1.32
N LYS A 325 -14.22 3.80 0.44
CA LYS A 325 -14.02 3.10 -0.84
C LYS A 325 -12.96 2.00 -0.71
N ASP A 326 -12.97 1.09 -1.68
CA ASP A 326 -12.00 0.01 -1.74
C ASP A 326 -10.59 0.56 -2.03
N LYS A 327 -9.66 0.35 -1.09
CA LYS A 327 -8.28 0.81 -1.23
C LYS A 327 -7.51 0.00 -2.27
N SER A 328 -7.73 -1.31 -2.36
CA SER A 328 -6.94 -2.19 -3.21
C SER A 328 -7.38 -2.20 -4.67
N GLY A 329 -8.67 -2.03 -4.94
CA GLY A 329 -9.23 -2.17 -6.28
C GLY A 329 -9.03 -3.59 -6.83
N SER A 330 -8.16 -3.75 -7.81
CA SER A 330 -7.68 -5.06 -8.25
C SER A 330 -6.46 -5.46 -7.47
N PHE A 331 -6.51 -6.65 -6.90
CA PHE A 331 -5.38 -7.19 -6.17
C PHE A 331 -4.33 -7.76 -7.13
N ILE A 332 -3.08 -7.31 -6.99
CA ILE A 332 -1.97 -7.72 -7.84
C ILE A 332 -0.86 -8.29 -6.97
N GLY A 333 -0.35 -9.44 -7.39
CA GLY A 333 0.81 -10.07 -6.79
C GLY A 333 1.94 -10.28 -7.79
N THR A 334 3.12 -10.56 -7.29
CA THR A 334 4.25 -11.06 -8.07
C THR A 334 4.48 -12.51 -7.70
N ARG A 335 4.60 -13.36 -8.72
CA ARG A 335 5.09 -14.72 -8.57
C ARG A 335 6.32 -14.93 -9.45
N MET A 336 7.19 -15.84 -9.04
CA MET A 336 8.25 -16.30 -9.91
C MET A 336 7.68 -17.27 -10.94
N GLY A 337 8.08 -17.05 -12.18
CA GLY A 337 7.90 -18.05 -13.22
C GLY A 337 8.82 -19.27 -12.99
N ARG A 338 9.16 -19.98 -14.03
CA ARG A 338 10.13 -21.07 -13.94
C ARG A 338 11.49 -20.49 -13.55
N PRO A 339 12.25 -21.16 -12.67
CA PRO A 339 13.67 -20.85 -12.48
C PRO A 339 14.36 -21.06 -13.81
N GLU A 340 14.74 -19.99 -14.48
CA GLU A 340 15.56 -20.05 -15.69
C GLU A 340 16.97 -19.68 -15.32
N LYS A 341 17.95 -20.49 -15.74
CA LYS A 341 19.36 -20.10 -15.70
C LYS A 341 19.54 -18.91 -16.62
N ALA A 342 19.66 -17.71 -16.08
CA ALA A 342 19.95 -16.55 -16.89
C ALA A 342 21.35 -16.04 -16.60
N LYS A 343 22.02 -15.65 -17.68
CA LYS A 343 23.26 -14.89 -17.58
C LYS A 343 22.96 -13.50 -17.06
N LEU A 344 23.83 -12.97 -16.19
CA LEU A 344 23.78 -11.58 -15.77
C LEU A 344 23.77 -10.70 -17.02
N ARG A 345 22.68 -9.98 -17.26
CA ARG A 345 22.60 -9.06 -18.39
C ARG A 345 23.00 -7.67 -17.91
N LYS A 346 24.01 -7.11 -18.59
CA LYS A 346 24.26 -5.68 -18.44
C LYS A 346 23.12 -4.91 -19.10
N LEU A 347 22.64 -3.86 -18.46
CA LEU A 347 21.80 -2.87 -19.10
C LEU A 347 22.62 -2.19 -20.20
N THR A 348 22.44 -2.65 -21.43
CA THR A 348 22.99 -2.04 -22.63
C THR A 348 21.82 -1.50 -23.43
N GLY A 349 21.73 -0.22 -23.60
CA GLY A 349 20.68 0.41 -24.36
C GLY A 349 20.47 1.86 -23.99
N SER A 350 19.59 2.51 -24.74
CA SER A 350 19.22 3.88 -24.50
C SER A 350 18.40 4.01 -23.21
N PRO A 351 18.60 5.08 -22.44
CA PRO A 351 17.76 5.35 -21.28
C PRO A 351 16.30 5.51 -21.71
N ASN A 352 15.39 4.96 -20.90
CA ASN A 352 13.97 5.13 -21.12
C ASN A 352 13.49 6.47 -20.57
N ALA A 353 12.50 7.06 -21.25
CA ALA A 353 11.82 8.23 -20.76
C ALA A 353 11.00 7.88 -19.50
N LEU A 354 11.18 8.65 -18.44
CA LEU A 354 10.45 8.53 -17.17
C LEU A 354 9.31 9.56 -17.07
N PHE A 355 9.21 10.46 -18.00
CA PHE A 355 8.13 11.45 -18.06
C PHE A 355 6.89 10.84 -18.72
N PRO A 356 5.71 11.37 -18.44
CA PRO A 356 4.47 10.94 -19.08
C PRO A 356 4.51 11.15 -20.59
N ILE A 357 4.29 10.09 -21.34
CA ILE A 357 4.20 10.09 -22.81
C ILE A 357 2.78 9.78 -23.31
N SER A 358 1.79 10.00 -22.44
CA SER A 358 0.38 9.75 -22.73
C SER A 358 0.14 8.26 -23.07
N ASN A 359 -0.59 7.98 -24.12
CA ASN A 359 -0.88 6.60 -24.59
C ASN A 359 0.24 6.03 -25.48
N GLN A 360 1.32 6.75 -25.68
CA GLN A 360 2.46 6.27 -26.44
C GLN A 360 3.34 5.35 -25.59
N GLY A 361 3.61 4.17 -26.07
CA GLY A 361 4.41 3.17 -25.40
C GLY A 361 5.48 2.57 -26.31
N GLY A 362 5.93 1.37 -26.00
CA GLY A 362 6.82 0.61 -26.84
C GLY A 362 8.18 1.30 -27.11
N ARG A 363 8.52 1.50 -28.37
CA ARG A 363 9.82 2.11 -28.76
C ARG A 363 9.94 3.58 -28.37
N PHE A 364 8.85 4.31 -28.28
CA PHE A 364 8.86 5.77 -27.96
C PHE A 364 9.26 6.08 -26.51
N ARG A 365 9.35 5.09 -25.64
CA ARG A 365 9.92 5.27 -24.30
C ARG A 365 11.46 5.44 -24.31
N SER A 366 12.12 5.11 -25.42
CA SER A 366 13.53 5.46 -25.62
C SER A 366 13.65 6.95 -25.84
N VAL A 367 14.57 7.63 -25.15
CA VAL A 367 14.79 9.07 -25.29
C VAL A 367 15.07 9.44 -26.74
N GLN A 368 15.89 8.65 -27.45
CA GLN A 368 16.24 8.91 -28.84
C GLN A 368 15.01 8.85 -29.77
N GLU A 369 14.16 7.85 -29.58
CA GLU A 369 12.94 7.74 -30.39
C GLU A 369 11.93 8.83 -30.02
N ALA A 370 11.82 9.19 -28.74
CA ALA A 370 10.94 10.28 -28.30
C ALA A 370 11.37 11.62 -28.88
N VAL A 371 12.68 11.91 -28.90
CA VAL A 371 13.26 13.10 -29.56
C VAL A 371 12.97 13.09 -31.05
N SER A 372 13.14 11.95 -31.70
CA SER A 372 12.95 11.86 -33.18
C SER A 372 11.53 12.15 -33.63
N VAL A 373 10.54 11.94 -32.76
CA VAL A 373 9.11 12.21 -33.03
C VAL A 373 8.60 13.47 -32.37
N GLY A 374 9.46 14.25 -31.70
CA GLY A 374 9.10 15.53 -31.11
C GLY A 374 8.31 15.46 -29.80
N TYR A 375 8.45 14.40 -29.02
CA TYR A 375 7.88 14.30 -27.69
C TYR A 375 8.71 14.98 -26.60
N ILE A 376 9.98 15.22 -26.86
CA ILE A 376 10.94 15.97 -26.04
C ILE A 376 11.91 16.76 -26.91
#